data_8f1b89ccf428130c57db3e166feb8352
#
_entry.id   8f1b89ccf428130c57db3e166feb8352
#
_cell.length_a   1.000
_cell.length_b   1.000
_cell.length_c   1.000
_cell.angle_alpha   90.00
_cell.angle_beta   90.00
_cell.angle_gamma   90.00
#
_symmetry.space_group_name_H-M   'P 1'
#
loop_
_entity.id
_entity.type
_entity.pdbx_description
1 polymer ?
#
loop_
_entity_poly.entity_id
_entity_poly.type
_entity_poly.pdbx_seq_one_letter_code
_entity_poly.pdbx_strand_id
1 'polypeptide(L)'
;MPLARMAMYQKGVEVYIAPTADARDNWQSTMIHIANEGRCFVIGCNQFVTKADYPENLSGEVDDSPDIMSRGGSVIISPMGKILAGPLFDQEGILSAEIDLDEVVKSRMDFDVTGHYARNDVFLYIAKDQPDTHTE
;
A
#
# COMPACT_ATOMS: atom_id res chain seq x y z
N MET A 1 -1.55 -9.42 1.37
CA MET A 1 -1.47 -10.57 2.31
C MET A 1 -1.59 -10.08 3.75
N PRO A 2 -2.66 -10.42 4.49
CA PRO A 2 -2.85 -9.93 5.88
C PRO A 2 -1.70 -10.31 6.82
N LEU A 3 -1.22 -11.56 6.77
CA LEU A 3 -0.13 -12.01 7.64
C LEU A 3 1.20 -11.27 7.38
N ALA A 4 1.49 -10.94 6.12
CA ALA A 4 2.69 -10.14 5.80
C ALA A 4 2.57 -8.71 6.35
N ARG A 5 1.37 -8.11 6.29
CA ARG A 5 1.14 -6.79 6.89
C ARG A 5 1.29 -6.85 8.41
N MET A 6 0.76 -7.89 9.06
CA MET A 6 0.92 -8.08 10.51
C MET A 6 2.39 -8.11 10.91
N ALA A 7 3.27 -8.77 10.12
CA ALA A 7 4.71 -8.75 10.35
C ALA A 7 5.31 -7.34 10.30
N MET A 8 4.83 -6.51 9.37
CA MET A 8 5.27 -5.11 9.27
C MET A 8 4.78 -4.28 10.47
N TYR A 9 3.52 -4.46 10.87
CA TYR A 9 2.96 -3.75 12.03
C TYR A 9 3.71 -4.10 13.31
N GLN A 10 4.06 -5.38 13.52
CA GLN A 10 4.87 -5.81 14.67
C GLN A 10 6.28 -5.19 14.69
N LYS A 11 6.82 -4.82 13.53
CA LYS A 11 8.10 -4.09 13.42
C LYS A 11 7.95 -2.57 13.61
N GLY A 12 6.76 -2.10 13.92
CA GLY A 12 6.50 -0.70 14.24
C GLY A 12 6.49 0.23 13.04
N VAL A 13 6.06 -0.25 11.86
CA VAL A 13 6.00 0.59 10.66
C VAL A 13 5.16 1.85 10.89
N GLU A 14 5.71 3.01 10.55
CA GLU A 14 5.04 4.31 10.63
C GLU A 14 4.61 4.82 9.24
N VAL A 15 5.41 4.47 8.21
CA VAL A 15 5.11 4.78 6.81
C VAL A 15 5.16 3.49 6.01
N TYR A 16 4.01 3.08 5.49
CA TYR A 16 3.86 1.87 4.67
C TYR A 16 3.90 2.24 3.19
N ILE A 17 4.98 1.86 2.51
CA ILE A 17 5.14 2.09 1.07
C ILE A 17 4.55 0.88 0.32
N ALA A 18 3.55 1.14 -0.51
CA ALA A 18 2.76 0.11 -1.20
C ALA A 18 2.77 0.31 -2.72
N PRO A 19 3.89 0.02 -3.41
CA PRO A 19 3.91 0.05 -4.86
C PRO A 19 3.01 -1.06 -5.43
N THR A 20 2.28 -0.75 -6.50
CA THR A 20 1.34 -1.68 -7.13
C THR A 20 1.16 -1.40 -8.62
N ALA A 21 0.69 -2.40 -9.35
CA ALA A 21 0.17 -2.25 -10.72
C ALA A 21 -1.37 -2.39 -10.75
N ASP A 22 -2.03 -2.48 -9.59
CA ASP A 22 -3.49 -2.60 -9.52
C ASP A 22 -4.14 -1.22 -9.61
N ALA A 23 -4.63 -0.86 -10.79
CA ALA A 23 -5.27 0.42 -11.08
C ALA A 23 -6.80 0.38 -10.96
N ARG A 24 -7.39 -0.68 -10.37
CA ARG A 24 -8.83 -0.78 -10.15
C ARG A 24 -9.28 0.18 -9.05
N ASP A 25 -10.47 0.75 -9.20
CA ASP A 25 -11.00 1.74 -8.25
C ASP A 25 -11.09 1.21 -6.81
N ASN A 26 -11.40 -0.09 -6.65
CA ASN A 26 -11.48 -0.70 -5.32
C ASN A 26 -10.13 -0.83 -4.61
N TRP A 27 -8.99 -0.66 -5.31
CA TRP A 27 -7.67 -0.65 -4.68
C TRP A 27 -7.52 0.51 -3.69
N GLN A 28 -8.17 1.65 -3.93
CA GLN A 28 -8.18 2.78 -3.01
C GLN A 28 -8.75 2.39 -1.64
N SER A 29 -9.81 1.58 -1.62
CA SER A 29 -10.39 1.06 -0.37
C SER A 29 -9.38 0.17 0.39
N THR A 30 -8.56 -0.60 -0.33
CA THR A 30 -7.50 -1.41 0.27
C THR A 30 -6.41 -0.53 0.91
N MET A 31 -6.00 0.56 0.27
CA MET A 31 -5.01 1.50 0.80
C MET A 31 -5.53 2.20 2.07
N ILE A 32 -6.78 2.66 2.05
CA ILE A 32 -7.45 3.25 3.21
C ILE A 32 -7.55 2.23 4.35
N HIS A 33 -7.94 0.98 4.04
CA HIS A 33 -8.04 -0.08 5.03
C HIS A 33 -6.68 -0.37 5.70
N ILE A 34 -5.59 -0.44 4.93
CA ILE A 34 -4.25 -0.68 5.47
C ILE A 34 -3.83 0.44 6.42
N ALA A 35 -4.11 1.70 6.07
CA ALA A 35 -3.82 2.83 6.94
C ALA A 35 -4.59 2.75 8.27
N ASN A 36 -5.89 2.44 8.21
CA ASN A 36 -6.73 2.28 9.38
C ASN A 36 -6.36 1.07 10.23
N GLU A 37 -6.06 -0.07 9.60
CA GLU A 37 -5.67 -1.31 10.28
C GLU A 37 -4.33 -1.15 11.00
N GLY A 38 -3.32 -0.62 10.29
CA GLY A 38 -1.95 -0.52 10.78
C GLY A 38 -1.64 0.74 11.58
N ARG A 39 -2.55 1.72 11.61
CA ARG A 39 -2.33 3.05 12.17
C ARG A 39 -0.98 3.64 11.71
N CYS A 40 -0.79 3.66 10.39
CA CYS A 40 0.40 4.17 9.74
C CYS A 40 0.03 5.00 8.50
N PHE A 41 0.93 5.87 8.07
CA PHE A 41 0.77 6.51 6.77
C PHE A 41 0.91 5.46 5.68
N VAL A 42 0.13 5.58 4.60
CA VAL A 42 0.25 4.73 3.43
C VAL A 42 0.59 5.59 2.22
N ILE A 43 1.66 5.20 1.53
CA ILE A 43 2.07 5.80 0.24
C ILE A 43 1.87 4.73 -0.83
N GLY A 44 0.73 4.79 -1.51
CA GLY A 44 0.45 3.96 -2.68
C GLY A 44 1.04 4.60 -3.92
N CYS A 45 1.98 3.91 -4.58
CA CYS A 45 2.51 4.32 -5.87
C CYS A 45 2.01 3.38 -6.95
N ASN A 46 1.34 3.92 -7.96
CA ASN A 46 0.82 3.14 -9.08
C ASN A 46 1.17 3.83 -10.40
N GLN A 47 1.63 3.03 -11.35
CA GLN A 47 2.05 3.54 -12.66
C GLN A 47 0.84 3.96 -13.50
N PHE A 48 0.96 5.09 -14.20
CA PHE A 48 0.13 5.42 -15.35
C PHE A 48 0.86 4.92 -16.60
N VAL A 49 0.18 4.15 -17.44
CA VAL A 49 0.79 3.55 -18.64
C VAL A 49 -0.20 3.60 -19.79
N THR A 50 0.27 4.04 -20.95
CA THR A 50 -0.47 4.04 -22.22
C THR A 50 0.14 3.06 -23.20
N LYS A 51 -0.55 2.77 -24.31
CA LYS A 51 0.02 1.98 -25.41
C LYS A 51 1.32 2.59 -25.96
N ALA A 52 1.40 3.92 -26.00
CA ALA A 52 2.57 4.63 -26.53
C ALA A 52 3.85 4.42 -25.70
N ASP A 53 3.71 3.96 -24.45
CA ASP A 53 4.85 3.68 -23.57
C ASP A 53 5.48 2.31 -23.84
N TYR A 54 4.83 1.48 -24.66
CA TYR A 54 5.37 0.17 -25.04
C TYR A 54 6.43 0.29 -26.14
N PRO A 55 7.52 -0.47 -26.05
CA PRO A 55 8.55 -0.50 -27.08
C PRO A 55 7.99 -0.97 -28.44
N GLU A 56 8.51 -0.44 -29.54
CA GLU A 56 8.05 -0.76 -30.92
C GLU A 56 8.00 -2.27 -31.21
N ASN A 57 8.95 -3.04 -30.66
CA ASN A 57 9.00 -4.49 -30.85
C ASN A 57 7.89 -5.27 -30.12
N LEU A 58 7.15 -4.62 -29.22
CA LEU A 58 6.02 -5.18 -28.49
C LEU A 58 4.69 -4.51 -28.84
N SER A 59 4.69 -3.51 -29.73
CA SER A 59 3.48 -2.74 -30.07
C SER A 59 2.36 -3.64 -30.61
N GLY A 60 2.68 -4.64 -31.43
CA GLY A 60 1.70 -5.59 -31.97
C GLY A 60 0.99 -6.46 -30.90
N GLU A 61 1.60 -6.65 -29.73
CA GLU A 61 0.99 -7.42 -28.64
C GLU A 61 -0.10 -6.63 -27.90
N VAL A 62 -0.09 -5.30 -28.03
CA VAL A 62 -1.03 -4.41 -27.33
C VAL A 62 -2.04 -3.73 -28.26
N ASP A 63 -2.04 -4.04 -29.58
CA ASP A 63 -2.90 -3.39 -30.56
C ASP A 63 -4.39 -3.46 -30.24
N ASP A 64 -4.86 -4.58 -29.73
CA ASP A 64 -6.26 -4.80 -29.33
C ASP A 64 -6.59 -4.31 -27.91
N SER A 65 -5.61 -3.76 -27.19
CA SER A 65 -5.81 -3.27 -25.82
C SER A 65 -6.34 -1.83 -25.81
N PRO A 66 -6.92 -1.33 -24.70
CA PRO A 66 -7.32 0.07 -24.58
C PRO A 66 -6.10 1.00 -24.59
N ASP A 67 -6.27 2.26 -25.02
CA ASP A 67 -5.19 3.25 -25.09
C ASP A 67 -4.53 3.49 -23.73
N ILE A 68 -5.31 3.51 -22.64
CA ILE A 68 -4.82 3.54 -21.27
C ILE A 68 -4.73 2.12 -20.75
N MET A 69 -3.51 1.62 -20.58
CA MET A 69 -3.21 0.27 -20.07
C MET A 69 -3.26 0.20 -18.54
N SER A 70 -2.84 1.28 -17.89
CA SER A 70 -2.97 1.45 -16.45
C SER A 70 -3.30 2.90 -16.12
N ARG A 71 -4.38 3.10 -15.37
CA ARG A 71 -4.88 4.42 -15.01
C ARG A 71 -4.08 5.14 -13.92
N GLY A 72 -3.12 4.44 -13.28
CA GLY A 72 -2.46 4.98 -12.11
C GLY A 72 -3.30 4.80 -10.83
N GLY A 73 -3.43 5.87 -10.05
CA GLY A 73 -4.15 5.86 -8.77
C GLY A 73 -3.22 5.97 -7.56
N SER A 74 -2.06 6.60 -7.74
CA SER A 74 -1.14 6.90 -6.63
C SER A 74 -1.84 7.75 -5.57
N VAL A 75 -1.54 7.50 -4.28
CA VAL A 75 -2.27 8.13 -3.18
C VAL A 75 -1.39 8.20 -1.92
N ILE A 76 -1.58 9.24 -1.11
CA ILE A 76 -0.98 9.37 0.23
C ILE A 76 -2.12 9.46 1.25
N ILE A 77 -2.07 8.63 2.28
CA ILE A 77 -3.16 8.46 3.26
C ILE A 77 -2.60 8.55 4.68
N SER A 78 -3.33 9.24 5.56
CA SER A 78 -2.99 9.37 6.99
C SER A 78 -3.34 8.12 7.79
N PRO A 79 -2.81 7.94 9.02
CA PRO A 79 -3.10 6.80 9.89
C PRO A 79 -4.59 6.60 10.23
N MET A 80 -5.40 7.63 10.07
CA MET A 80 -6.86 7.58 10.27
C MET A 80 -7.64 7.44 8.96
N GLY A 81 -6.98 7.05 7.86
CA GLY A 81 -7.61 6.78 6.58
C GLY A 81 -7.99 8.02 5.76
N LYS A 82 -7.57 9.22 6.18
CA LYS A 82 -7.82 10.45 5.42
C LYS A 82 -6.86 10.51 4.23
N ILE A 83 -7.37 10.75 3.03
CA ILE A 83 -6.55 11.00 1.84
C ILE A 83 -5.91 12.39 2.00
N LEU A 84 -4.58 12.44 1.97
CA LEU A 84 -3.79 13.66 2.06
C LEU A 84 -3.45 14.20 0.66
N ALA A 85 -3.17 13.30 -0.30
CA ALA A 85 -2.94 13.65 -1.69
C ALA A 85 -3.40 12.52 -2.61
N GLY A 86 -3.93 12.86 -3.78
CA GLY A 86 -4.48 11.90 -4.75
C GLY A 86 -5.96 11.55 -4.48
N PRO A 87 -6.45 10.42 -5.06
CA PRO A 87 -5.73 9.56 -5.98
C PRO A 87 -5.44 10.24 -7.34
N LEU A 88 -4.27 9.99 -7.92
CA LEU A 88 -3.85 10.52 -9.20
C LEU A 88 -4.16 9.48 -10.30
N PHE A 89 -5.23 9.71 -11.04
CA PHE A 89 -5.67 8.87 -12.15
C PHE A 89 -5.46 9.55 -13.51
N ASP A 90 -5.28 8.72 -14.54
CA ASP A 90 -5.32 9.06 -15.95
C ASP A 90 -4.28 10.10 -16.39
N GLN A 91 -3.21 10.26 -15.63
CA GLN A 91 -2.10 11.15 -15.92
C GLN A 91 -0.83 10.78 -15.15
N GLU A 92 0.31 11.20 -15.68
CA GLU A 92 1.57 11.20 -14.95
C GLU A 92 1.64 12.37 -13.97
N GLY A 93 2.37 12.19 -12.87
CA GLY A 93 2.59 13.28 -11.94
C GLY A 93 3.27 12.85 -10.65
N ILE A 94 3.58 13.84 -9.83
CA ILE A 94 4.16 13.66 -8.50
C ILE A 94 3.15 14.13 -7.46
N LEU A 95 2.84 13.25 -6.50
CA LEU A 95 2.08 13.62 -5.31
C LEU A 95 3.03 13.95 -4.16
N SER A 96 2.70 14.97 -3.41
CA SER A 96 3.38 15.32 -2.17
C SER A 96 2.37 15.67 -1.08
N ALA A 97 2.71 15.34 0.16
CA ALA A 97 1.95 15.72 1.33
C ALA A 97 2.91 15.95 2.50
N GLU A 98 2.57 16.88 3.36
CA GLU A 98 3.20 17.02 4.66
C GLU A 98 2.61 16.00 5.63
N ILE A 99 3.46 15.29 6.37
CA ILE A 99 3.05 14.29 7.35
C ILE A 99 3.65 14.63 8.71
N ASP A 100 2.87 14.40 9.78
CA ASP A 100 3.30 14.50 11.17
C ASP A 100 3.30 13.10 11.78
N LEU A 101 4.48 12.56 12.10
CA LEU A 101 4.61 11.22 12.68
C LEU A 101 3.94 11.10 14.05
N ASP A 102 3.69 12.18 14.76
CA ASP A 102 2.92 12.17 16.01
C ASP A 102 1.47 11.69 15.78
N GLU A 103 0.94 11.81 14.56
CA GLU A 103 -0.38 11.27 14.22
C GLU A 103 -0.42 9.72 14.33
N VAL A 104 0.71 9.04 14.09
CA VAL A 104 0.81 7.59 14.26
C VAL A 104 0.61 7.22 15.73
N VAL A 105 1.30 7.91 16.63
CA VAL A 105 1.17 7.68 18.08
C VAL A 105 -0.25 7.98 18.55
N LYS A 106 -0.80 9.13 18.16
CA LYS A 106 -2.17 9.55 18.52
C LYS A 106 -3.21 8.52 18.05
N SER A 107 -3.07 8.04 16.79
CA SER A 107 -4.01 7.07 16.20
C SER A 107 -3.94 5.69 16.86
N ARG A 108 -2.75 5.26 17.32
CA ARG A 108 -2.57 3.99 18.03
C ARG A 108 -3.17 4.01 19.45
N MET A 109 -3.39 5.17 20.03
CA MET A 109 -4.14 5.25 21.29
C MET A 109 -5.62 4.82 21.12
N ASP A 110 -6.19 5.05 19.95
CA ASP A 110 -7.56 4.63 19.62
C ASP A 110 -7.62 3.13 19.23
N PHE A 111 -6.69 2.68 18.38
CA PHE A 111 -6.68 1.30 17.89
C PHE A 111 -5.25 0.85 17.60
N ASP A 112 -4.80 -0.22 18.24
CA ASP A 112 -3.47 -0.80 18.02
C ASP A 112 -3.56 -2.33 17.93
N VAL A 113 -3.45 -2.85 16.72
CA VAL A 113 -3.54 -4.29 16.43
C VAL A 113 -2.36 -5.09 16.99
N THR A 114 -1.25 -4.42 17.31
CA THR A 114 -0.06 -5.04 17.90
C THR A 114 0.06 -4.79 19.40
N GLY A 115 -0.73 -3.85 19.94
CA GLY A 115 -0.77 -3.46 21.35
C GLY A 115 -2.06 -3.91 22.04
N HIS A 116 -2.89 -2.95 22.47
CA HIS A 116 -4.04 -3.22 23.35
C HIS A 116 -5.19 -3.99 22.67
N TYR A 117 -5.23 -4.09 21.34
CA TYR A 117 -6.15 -4.96 20.58
C TYR A 117 -5.54 -6.33 20.25
N ALA A 118 -4.24 -6.55 20.52
CA ALA A 118 -3.63 -7.86 20.31
C ALA A 118 -4.22 -8.89 21.29
N ARG A 119 -4.56 -10.05 20.78
CA ARG A 119 -5.09 -11.19 21.56
C ARG A 119 -4.00 -12.26 21.67
N ASN A 120 -2.89 -11.92 22.33
CA ASN A 120 -1.76 -12.83 22.55
C ASN A 120 -2.12 -14.03 23.43
N ASP A 121 -3.26 -13.95 24.14
CA ASP A 121 -3.87 -15.03 24.87
C ASP A 121 -4.56 -16.08 23.98
N VAL A 122 -4.88 -15.71 22.72
CA VAL A 122 -5.59 -16.55 21.74
C VAL A 122 -4.73 -16.88 20.54
N PHE A 123 -3.94 -15.89 20.04
CA PHE A 123 -3.19 -16.00 18.81
C PHE A 123 -1.69 -15.90 19.06
N LEU A 124 -0.95 -16.87 18.48
CA LEU A 124 0.50 -16.78 18.35
C LEU A 124 0.84 -16.56 16.88
N TYR A 125 1.50 -15.43 16.58
CA TYR A 125 1.98 -15.11 15.25
C TYR A 125 3.51 -15.03 15.27
N ILE A 126 4.16 -15.83 14.41
CA ILE A 126 5.61 -15.86 14.25
C ILE A 126 5.93 -15.63 12.77
N ALA A 127 6.62 -14.53 12.47
CA ALA A 127 7.21 -14.34 11.16
C ALA A 127 8.63 -14.92 11.17
N LYS A 128 8.97 -15.79 10.22
CA LYS A 128 10.35 -16.27 10.04
C LYS A 128 11.17 -15.16 9.39
N ASP A 129 12.18 -14.67 10.08
CA ASP A 129 13.07 -13.61 9.58
C ASP A 129 14.16 -14.15 8.62
N GLN A 130 14.33 -15.48 8.57
CA GLN A 130 15.25 -16.13 7.63
C GLN A 130 14.54 -17.26 6.89
N PRO A 131 14.83 -17.47 5.60
CA PRO A 131 14.38 -18.67 4.90
C PRO A 131 14.95 -19.91 5.59
N ASP A 132 14.14 -20.97 5.66
CA ASP A 132 14.63 -22.26 6.12
C ASP A 132 15.81 -22.69 5.24
N THR A 133 17.00 -22.79 5.82
CA THR A 133 18.21 -23.26 5.13
C THR A 133 18.21 -24.78 4.95
N HIS A 134 17.07 -25.43 5.12
CA HIS A 134 16.91 -26.88 4.93
C HIS A 134 16.24 -27.14 3.58
N THR A 135 17.02 -27.01 2.52
CA THR A 135 16.77 -27.74 1.27
C THR A 135 18.08 -28.43 0.91
N GLU A 136 18.26 -29.61 1.46
CA GLU A 136 19.01 -30.69 0.79
C GLU A 136 18.00 -31.66 0.16
#